data_81c6a0db1961b75730aef39656ee50fb
#
_entry.id   81c6a0db1961b75730aef39656ee50fb
#
_cell.length_a   1.000
_cell.length_b   1.000
_cell.length_c   1.000
_cell.angle_alpha   90.00
_cell.angle_beta   90.00
_cell.angle_gamma   90.00
#
_symmetry.space_group_name_H-M   'P 1'
#
loop_
_entity.id
_entity.type
_entity.pdbx_description
1 polymer ?
#
loop_
_entity_poly.entity_id
_entity_poly.type
_entity_poly.pdbx_seq_one_letter_code
_entity_poly.pdbx_strand_id
1 'polypeptide(L)'
;MAVCAYSQILYHGATISAFSDTLLVNRFKGGIRMNDFSTDVKLARGGDSAAFARLYSLVYKDLYHIALYSLRSSHDACDVVSDTVLDAFTTIGKLKDEKAFRGWIMKILSAKIKRKQREYFANTAELTDEELPEEEFGYENVELHEAVERLDPQSRLILSMSALEGYTGDEIAQICGMNAATVRSRLSRIKERLRLELSGT
;
A
#
# COMPACT_ATOMS: atom_id res chain seq x y z
N MET A 1 12.77 -11.09 -11.80
CA MET A 1 14.03 -10.61 -11.17
C MET A 1 14.36 -9.14 -11.47
N ALA A 2 14.11 -8.60 -12.67
CA ALA A 2 14.44 -7.20 -12.98
C ALA A 2 13.60 -6.14 -12.22
N VAL A 3 12.39 -6.47 -11.79
CA VAL A 3 11.48 -5.54 -11.10
C VAL A 3 11.92 -5.29 -9.64
N CYS A 4 12.52 -6.29 -8.99
CA CYS A 4 13.02 -6.17 -7.61
C CYS A 4 14.34 -5.39 -7.51
N ALA A 5 15.20 -5.47 -8.54
CA ALA A 5 16.47 -4.74 -8.58
C ALA A 5 16.28 -3.21 -8.69
N TYR A 6 15.18 -2.75 -9.27
CA TYR A 6 14.86 -1.31 -9.35
C TYR A 6 14.43 -0.73 -8.00
N SER A 7 13.93 -1.56 -7.09
CA SER A 7 13.51 -1.11 -5.75
C SER A 7 14.71 -0.74 -4.88
N GLN A 8 15.84 -1.45 -5.00
CA GLN A 8 17.01 -1.20 -4.16
C GLN A 8 17.76 0.10 -4.51
N ILE A 9 17.63 0.62 -5.73
CA ILE A 9 18.36 1.82 -6.17
C ILE A 9 17.65 3.13 -5.74
N LEU A 10 16.35 3.10 -5.44
CA LEU A 10 15.57 4.30 -5.10
C LEU A 10 15.32 4.50 -3.59
N TYR A 11 15.81 3.59 -2.74
CA TYR A 11 15.52 3.57 -1.29
C TYR A 11 16.39 4.50 -0.43
N HIS A 12 17.41 5.13 -0.99
CA HIS A 12 18.26 6.06 -0.24
C HIS A 12 17.62 7.45 -0.14
N GLY A 13 16.65 7.64 0.75
CA GLY A 13 16.25 9.00 1.09
C GLY A 13 14.86 9.30 1.64
N ALA A 14 14.03 8.32 1.93
CA ALA A 14 12.74 8.60 2.58
C ALA A 14 12.72 8.03 3.99
N THR A 15 13.20 8.81 4.94
CA THR A 15 13.20 8.50 6.37
C THR A 15 11.79 8.42 6.96
N ILE A 16 11.60 7.51 7.87
CA ILE A 16 10.42 7.18 8.70
C ILE A 16 9.89 8.34 9.55
N SER A 17 10.57 9.48 9.58
CA SER A 17 10.04 10.76 10.08
C SER A 17 8.61 11.05 9.56
N ALA A 18 8.29 10.54 8.37
CA ALA A 18 6.97 10.69 7.77
C ALA A 18 5.85 9.91 8.48
N PHE A 19 6.14 8.77 9.12
CA PHE A 19 5.10 7.97 9.77
C PHE A 19 4.69 8.56 11.13
N SER A 20 5.68 9.03 11.91
CA SER A 20 5.46 9.72 13.19
C SER A 20 4.74 11.06 13.00
N ASP A 21 5.18 11.87 12.00
CA ASP A 21 4.58 13.16 11.70
C ASP A 21 3.18 13.01 11.08
N THR A 22 2.88 11.92 10.38
CA THR A 22 1.58 11.67 9.75
C THR A 22 0.51 11.27 10.77
N LEU A 23 0.89 10.60 11.86
CA LEU A 23 -0.03 10.29 12.96
C LEU A 23 -0.35 11.52 13.82
N LEU A 24 0.57 12.48 13.91
CA LEU A 24 0.43 13.66 14.77
C LEU A 24 -0.02 14.92 14.03
N VAL A 25 0.22 15.04 12.74
CA VAL A 25 -0.12 16.26 11.99
C VAL A 25 -0.70 15.91 10.63
N ASN A 26 -1.86 16.42 10.37
CA ASN A 26 -2.64 16.47 9.13
C ASN A 26 -1.85 17.18 7.98
N ARG A 27 -0.60 16.80 7.70
CA ARG A 27 0.33 17.56 6.87
C ARG A 27 0.76 16.90 5.55
N PHE A 28 0.09 15.87 5.09
CA PHE A 28 0.20 15.45 3.69
C PHE A 28 -1.02 15.87 2.86
N LYS A 29 -1.31 17.19 2.86
CA LYS A 29 -1.96 17.84 1.71
C LYS A 29 -0.95 18.09 0.57
N GLY A 30 0.11 17.32 0.53
CA GLY A 30 1.01 17.19 -0.60
C GLY A 30 0.74 15.86 -1.28
N GLY A 31 -0.55 15.52 -1.47
CA GLY A 31 -0.92 14.51 -2.44
C GLY A 31 -0.14 14.85 -3.71
N ILE A 32 0.56 13.85 -4.29
CA ILE A 32 1.06 13.95 -5.65
C ILE A 32 0.00 14.74 -6.38
N ARG A 33 0.36 15.97 -6.83
CA ARG A 33 -0.52 16.78 -7.68
C ARG A 33 -1.20 15.78 -8.57
N MET A 34 -2.52 15.89 -8.72
CA MET A 34 -3.25 15.05 -9.66
C MET A 34 -2.51 15.18 -11.00
N ASN A 35 -1.45 14.38 -11.15
CA ASN A 35 -0.86 14.17 -12.44
C ASN A 35 -2.03 13.66 -13.25
N ASP A 36 -2.37 14.40 -14.25
CA ASP A 36 -3.46 14.02 -15.12
C ASP A 36 -3.07 12.71 -15.80
N PHE A 37 -3.38 11.59 -15.15
CA PHE A 37 -3.15 10.26 -15.69
C PHE A 37 -3.93 10.05 -16.98
N SER A 38 -4.88 10.92 -17.30
CA SER A 38 -5.88 10.68 -18.34
C SER A 38 -5.26 10.49 -19.71
N THR A 39 -4.22 11.25 -20.04
CA THR A 39 -3.54 11.11 -21.34
C THR A 39 -2.84 9.76 -21.45
N ASP A 40 -2.02 9.38 -20.47
CA ASP A 40 -1.31 8.10 -20.49
C ASP A 40 -2.27 6.91 -20.35
N VAL A 41 -3.35 7.05 -19.57
CA VAL A 41 -4.40 6.00 -19.50
C VAL A 41 -5.07 5.78 -20.86
N LYS A 42 -5.40 6.85 -21.59
CA LYS A 42 -5.98 6.73 -22.95
C LYS A 42 -5.03 6.01 -23.90
N LEU A 43 -3.75 6.38 -23.91
CA LEU A 43 -2.73 5.75 -24.73
C LEU A 43 -2.52 4.27 -24.36
N ALA A 44 -2.39 3.98 -23.06
CA ALA A 44 -2.22 2.62 -22.56
C ALA A 44 -3.43 1.72 -22.88
N ARG A 45 -4.66 2.26 -22.81
CA ARG A 45 -5.88 1.56 -23.26
C ARG A 45 -5.84 1.24 -24.75
N GLY A 46 -5.20 2.07 -25.55
CA GLY A 46 -4.95 1.83 -26.98
C GLY A 46 -3.82 0.85 -27.28
N GLY A 47 -3.14 0.32 -26.24
CA GLY A 47 -2.07 -0.66 -26.40
C GLY A 47 -0.66 -0.05 -26.32
N ASP A 48 -0.51 1.24 -26.02
CA ASP A 48 0.81 1.86 -25.84
C ASP A 48 1.44 1.39 -24.52
N SER A 49 2.41 0.47 -24.64
CA SER A 49 3.15 -0.07 -23.49
C SER A 49 4.05 0.96 -22.81
N ALA A 50 4.56 1.96 -23.54
CA ALA A 50 5.39 3.02 -22.98
C ALA A 50 4.54 3.96 -22.10
N ALA A 51 3.30 4.26 -22.50
CA ALA A 51 2.35 5.00 -21.69
C ALA A 51 2.02 4.23 -20.39
N PHE A 52 1.80 2.92 -20.48
CA PHE A 52 1.60 2.10 -19.28
C PHE A 52 2.83 2.09 -18.35
N ALA A 53 4.04 2.00 -18.91
CA ALA A 53 5.26 2.05 -18.10
C ALA A 53 5.40 3.39 -17.34
N ARG A 54 5.01 4.52 -17.95
CA ARG A 54 4.96 5.82 -17.26
C ARG A 54 3.95 5.83 -16.13
N LEU A 55 2.73 5.33 -16.37
CA LEU A 55 1.70 5.17 -15.32
C LEU A 55 2.23 4.34 -14.14
N TYR A 56 2.86 3.20 -14.46
CA TYR A 56 3.42 2.33 -13.45
C TYR A 56 4.49 3.03 -12.61
N SER A 57 5.42 3.74 -13.25
CA SER A 57 6.49 4.45 -12.54
C SER A 57 5.97 5.49 -11.53
N LEU A 58 4.77 6.04 -11.78
CA LEU A 58 4.14 7.02 -10.90
C LEU A 58 3.48 6.39 -9.66
N VAL A 59 3.03 5.14 -9.75
CA VAL A 59 2.29 4.47 -8.67
C VAL A 59 3.08 3.34 -7.99
N TYR A 60 4.23 2.94 -8.53
CA TYR A 60 5.00 1.79 -8.06
C TYR A 60 5.31 1.86 -6.56
N LYS A 61 5.82 3.00 -6.08
CA LYS A 61 6.18 3.18 -4.67
C LYS A 61 4.98 2.99 -3.75
N ASP A 62 3.84 3.58 -4.13
CA ASP A 62 2.60 3.48 -3.38
C ASP A 62 2.13 2.02 -3.27
N LEU A 63 2.16 1.29 -4.42
CA LEU A 63 1.80 -0.14 -4.46
C LEU A 63 2.71 -0.98 -3.57
N TYR A 64 4.03 -0.76 -3.67
CA TYR A 64 5.01 -1.53 -2.93
C TYR A 64 4.91 -1.28 -1.42
N HIS A 65 4.83 -0.02 -0.98
CA HIS A 65 4.72 0.31 0.44
C HIS A 65 3.45 -0.29 1.06
N ILE A 66 2.30 -0.14 0.40
CA ILE A 66 1.04 -0.74 0.90
C ILE A 66 1.18 -2.26 1.00
N ALA A 67 1.77 -2.92 0.00
CA ALA A 67 1.97 -4.36 0.02
C ALA A 67 2.93 -4.78 1.14
N LEU A 68 4.08 -4.09 1.27
CA LEU A 68 5.11 -4.37 2.28
C LEU A 68 4.55 -4.29 3.70
N TYR A 69 3.91 -3.17 4.05
CA TYR A 69 3.34 -2.99 5.39
C TYR A 69 2.15 -3.91 5.68
N SER A 70 1.43 -4.32 4.62
CA SER A 70 0.29 -5.23 4.79
C SER A 70 0.72 -6.69 4.96
N LEU A 71 1.78 -7.13 4.27
CA LEU A 71 2.23 -8.52 4.21
C LEU A 71 3.43 -8.81 5.12
N ARG A 72 4.23 -7.80 5.49
CA ARG A 72 5.43 -7.93 6.30
C ARG A 72 6.49 -8.86 5.70
N SER A 73 6.51 -8.96 4.39
CA SER A 73 7.48 -9.72 3.61
C SER A 73 7.79 -8.94 2.34
N SER A 74 9.04 -8.55 2.16
CA SER A 74 9.50 -7.85 0.97
C SER A 74 9.39 -8.72 -0.28
N HIS A 75 9.63 -10.01 -0.13
CA HIS A 75 9.45 -11.00 -1.20
C HIS A 75 8.00 -11.05 -1.66
N ASP A 76 7.06 -11.25 -0.75
CA ASP A 76 5.64 -11.33 -1.08
C ASP A 76 5.06 -9.99 -1.55
N ALA A 77 5.60 -8.87 -1.05
CA ALA A 77 5.24 -7.55 -1.54
C ALA A 77 5.64 -7.38 -3.01
N CYS A 78 6.87 -7.78 -3.38
CA CYS A 78 7.34 -7.76 -4.76
C CYS A 78 6.47 -8.65 -5.67
N ASP A 79 6.13 -9.86 -5.22
CA ASP A 79 5.30 -10.79 -5.98
C ASP A 79 3.90 -10.25 -6.20
N VAL A 80 3.26 -9.74 -5.15
CA VAL A 80 1.91 -9.17 -5.24
C VAL A 80 1.87 -7.93 -6.11
N VAL A 81 2.91 -7.06 -6.05
CA VAL A 81 3.00 -5.90 -6.94
C VAL A 81 3.20 -6.33 -8.39
N SER A 82 4.10 -7.28 -8.65
CA SER A 82 4.34 -7.81 -10.00
C SER A 82 3.07 -8.39 -10.62
N ASP A 83 2.35 -9.21 -9.86
CA ASP A 83 1.06 -9.77 -10.23
C ASP A 83 0.01 -8.67 -10.49
N THR A 84 0.01 -7.60 -9.67
CA THR A 84 -0.91 -6.47 -9.83
C THR A 84 -0.66 -5.74 -11.13
N VAL A 85 0.62 -5.52 -11.47
CA VAL A 85 1.02 -4.83 -12.70
C VAL A 85 0.65 -5.65 -13.94
N LEU A 86 0.87 -6.96 -13.90
CA LEU A 86 0.47 -7.86 -15.01
C LEU A 86 -1.05 -7.83 -15.24
N ASP A 87 -1.85 -7.94 -14.16
CA ASP A 87 -3.31 -7.85 -14.28
C ASP A 87 -3.75 -6.46 -14.74
N ALA A 88 -3.13 -5.40 -14.24
CA ALA A 88 -3.43 -4.05 -14.66
C ALA A 88 -3.11 -3.85 -16.16
N PHE A 89 -1.94 -4.28 -16.62
CA PHE A 89 -1.54 -4.19 -18.02
C PHE A 89 -2.54 -4.90 -18.95
N THR A 90 -2.93 -6.12 -18.58
CA THR A 90 -3.86 -6.91 -19.42
C THR A 90 -5.30 -6.41 -19.39
N THR A 91 -5.69 -5.67 -18.34
CA THR A 91 -7.08 -5.26 -18.13
C THR A 91 -7.33 -3.77 -18.25
N ILE A 92 -6.29 -2.93 -18.45
CA ILE A 92 -6.43 -1.47 -18.55
C ILE A 92 -7.40 -1.03 -19.64
N GLY A 93 -7.52 -1.80 -20.73
CA GLY A 93 -8.50 -1.55 -21.78
C GLY A 93 -9.95 -1.54 -21.32
N LYS A 94 -10.27 -2.16 -20.17
CA LYS A 94 -11.61 -2.19 -19.56
C LYS A 94 -11.89 -1.00 -18.63
N LEU A 95 -10.88 -0.18 -18.32
CA LEU A 95 -11.04 0.98 -17.46
C LEU A 95 -11.84 2.06 -18.21
N LYS A 96 -13.04 2.38 -17.71
CA LYS A 96 -13.96 3.31 -18.38
C LYS A 96 -13.61 4.78 -18.13
N ASP A 97 -13.19 5.10 -16.88
CA ASP A 97 -12.88 6.45 -16.45
C ASP A 97 -11.38 6.56 -16.17
N GLU A 98 -10.70 7.41 -16.94
CA GLU A 98 -9.27 7.63 -16.84
C GLU A 98 -8.86 8.17 -15.45
N LYS A 99 -9.73 8.97 -14.83
CA LYS A 99 -9.49 9.54 -13.49
C LYS A 99 -9.54 8.47 -12.39
N ALA A 100 -10.21 7.35 -12.65
CA ALA A 100 -10.32 6.25 -11.69
C ALA A 100 -9.08 5.33 -11.66
N PHE A 101 -8.03 5.57 -12.46
CA PHE A 101 -6.87 4.70 -12.60
C PHE A 101 -6.23 4.33 -11.27
N ARG A 102 -5.94 5.32 -10.42
CA ARG A 102 -5.29 5.09 -9.12
C ARG A 102 -6.13 4.19 -8.20
N GLY A 103 -7.41 4.49 -8.05
CA GLY A 103 -8.31 3.66 -7.24
C GLY A 103 -8.53 2.27 -7.84
N TRP A 104 -8.54 2.17 -9.17
CA TRP A 104 -8.70 0.90 -9.87
C TRP A 104 -7.50 -0.03 -9.67
N ILE A 105 -6.26 0.46 -9.82
CA ILE A 105 -5.06 -0.36 -9.60
C ILE A 105 -4.91 -0.75 -8.14
N MET A 106 -5.25 0.15 -7.20
CA MET A 106 -5.29 -0.15 -5.77
C MET A 106 -6.32 -1.22 -5.42
N LYS A 107 -7.44 -1.29 -6.15
CA LYS A 107 -8.43 -2.36 -5.98
C LYS A 107 -7.86 -3.71 -6.39
N ILE A 108 -7.09 -3.78 -7.49
CA ILE A 108 -6.39 -4.99 -7.90
C ILE A 108 -5.38 -5.41 -6.83
N LEU A 109 -4.54 -4.48 -6.38
CA LEU A 109 -3.56 -4.73 -5.31
C LEU A 109 -4.22 -5.26 -4.03
N SER A 110 -5.28 -4.59 -3.55
CA SER A 110 -5.94 -4.98 -2.31
C SER A 110 -6.53 -6.39 -2.38
N ALA A 111 -7.04 -6.80 -3.53
CA ALA A 111 -7.56 -8.14 -3.74
C ALA A 111 -6.43 -9.20 -3.66
N LYS A 112 -5.26 -8.90 -4.23
CA LYS A 112 -4.09 -9.80 -4.19
C LYS A 112 -3.48 -9.90 -2.79
N ILE A 113 -3.36 -8.76 -2.08
CA ILE A 113 -2.92 -8.75 -0.67
C ILE A 113 -3.86 -9.63 0.17
N LYS A 114 -5.17 -9.47 0.06
CA LYS A 114 -6.14 -10.27 0.81
C LYS A 114 -6.08 -11.76 0.47
N ARG A 115 -5.78 -12.09 -0.80
CA ARG A 115 -5.57 -13.49 -1.20
C ARG A 115 -4.35 -14.06 -0.49
N LYS A 116 -3.21 -13.35 -0.53
CA LYS A 116 -1.96 -13.76 0.11
C LYS A 116 -2.13 -13.91 1.63
N GLN A 117 -2.79 -12.95 2.28
CA GLN A 117 -3.11 -13.05 3.71
C GLN A 117 -3.94 -14.28 4.06
N ARG A 118 -4.91 -14.68 3.21
CA ARG A 118 -5.69 -15.91 3.42
C ARG A 118 -4.84 -17.17 3.25
N GLU A 119 -3.89 -17.17 2.32
CA GLU A 119 -2.95 -18.27 2.13
C GLU A 119 -2.10 -18.47 3.38
N TYR A 120 -1.63 -17.41 4.04
CA TYR A 120 -0.92 -17.51 5.32
C TYR A 120 -1.77 -18.16 6.40
N PHE A 121 -3.03 -17.79 6.54
CA PHE A 121 -3.92 -18.41 7.54
C PHE A 121 -4.22 -19.87 7.23
N ALA A 122 -4.27 -20.27 5.97
CA ALA A 122 -4.48 -21.65 5.59
C ALA A 122 -3.25 -22.52 5.86
N ASN A 123 -2.06 -21.94 5.77
CA ASN A 123 -0.77 -22.62 5.92
C ASN A 123 -0.18 -22.47 7.34
N THR A 124 -0.98 -22.24 8.37
CA THR A 124 -0.61 -21.87 9.74
C THR A 124 0.38 -22.85 10.46
N ALA A 125 0.90 -23.86 9.79
CA ALA A 125 1.89 -24.79 10.33
C ALA A 125 3.36 -24.37 10.13
N GLU A 126 3.67 -23.39 9.27
CA GLU A 126 5.04 -23.02 8.89
C GLU A 126 5.21 -21.50 8.62
N LEU A 127 4.72 -20.65 9.52
CA LEU A 127 5.11 -19.25 9.46
C LEU A 127 6.50 -19.10 10.12
N THR A 128 7.54 -19.11 9.32
CA THR A 128 8.79 -18.47 9.67
C THR A 128 8.52 -16.96 9.66
N ASP A 129 8.65 -16.31 10.83
CA ASP A 129 8.76 -14.86 10.90
C ASP A 129 10.03 -14.48 10.12
N GLU A 130 9.88 -14.17 8.84
CA GLU A 130 10.92 -13.43 8.12
C GLU A 130 10.92 -12.03 8.75
N GLU A 131 11.92 -11.78 9.58
CA GLU A 131 12.20 -10.44 10.07
C GLU A 131 12.35 -9.54 8.85
N LEU A 132 11.53 -8.48 8.77
CA LEU A 132 11.74 -7.45 7.76
C LEU A 132 13.15 -6.89 7.97
N PRO A 133 13.92 -6.66 6.88
CA PRO A 133 15.25 -6.09 7.01
C PRO A 133 15.18 -4.80 7.84
N GLU A 134 15.92 -4.73 8.93
CA GLU A 134 15.98 -3.55 9.83
C GLU A 134 16.32 -2.26 9.07
N GLU A 135 17.00 -2.36 7.92
CA GLU A 135 17.33 -1.24 7.04
C GLU A 135 16.12 -0.60 6.34
N GLU A 136 14.99 -1.30 6.22
CA GLU A 136 13.76 -0.75 5.63
C GLU A 136 12.94 0.08 6.64
N PHE A 137 13.18 -0.13 7.93
CA PHE A 137 12.52 0.60 9.03
C PHE A 137 13.62 1.22 9.89
N GLY A 138 13.92 2.50 9.72
CA GLY A 138 14.94 3.17 10.52
C GLY A 138 14.69 3.00 12.04
N TYR A 139 15.75 2.86 12.82
CA TYR A 139 15.76 2.59 14.25
C TYR A 139 14.94 3.57 15.12
N GLU A 140 14.52 4.71 14.58
CA GLU A 140 13.84 5.77 15.34
C GLU A 140 12.40 5.44 15.73
N ASN A 141 11.81 4.31 15.28
CA ASN A 141 10.39 4.00 15.50
C ASN A 141 10.11 2.50 15.75
N VAL A 142 10.99 1.82 16.47
CA VAL A 142 10.83 0.38 16.84
C VAL A 142 9.47 0.14 17.52
N GLU A 143 9.08 1.02 18.44
CA GLU A 143 7.82 0.91 19.19
C GLU A 143 6.59 1.00 18.26
N LEU A 144 6.62 1.90 17.28
CA LEU A 144 5.55 2.02 16.28
C LEU A 144 5.49 0.78 15.41
N HIS A 145 6.65 0.26 15.01
CA HIS A 145 6.73 -0.95 14.20
C HIS A 145 6.10 -2.13 14.93
N GLU A 146 6.49 -2.40 16.17
CA GLU A 146 5.91 -3.44 17.01
C GLU A 146 4.40 -3.26 17.21
N ALA A 147 3.95 -2.02 17.44
CA ALA A 147 2.53 -1.73 17.61
C ALA A 147 1.71 -2.02 16.35
N VAL A 148 2.26 -1.72 15.15
CA VAL A 148 1.65 -2.04 13.86
C VAL A 148 1.66 -3.55 13.60
N GLU A 149 2.71 -4.25 14.01
CA GLU A 149 2.82 -5.71 13.91
C GLU A 149 1.72 -6.45 14.66
N ARG A 150 1.33 -5.95 15.82
CA ARG A 150 0.24 -6.51 16.65
C ARG A 150 -1.16 -6.30 16.06
N LEU A 151 -1.28 -5.55 14.97
CA LEU A 151 -2.57 -5.39 14.27
C LEU A 151 -2.91 -6.63 13.45
N ASP A 152 -4.19 -6.92 13.34
CA ASP A 152 -4.67 -7.93 12.39
C ASP A 152 -4.37 -7.52 10.93
N PRO A 153 -4.21 -8.49 10.01
CA PRO A 153 -3.83 -8.20 8.63
C PRO A 153 -4.74 -7.22 7.90
N GLN A 154 -6.05 -7.27 8.16
CA GLN A 154 -7.00 -6.33 7.56
C GLN A 154 -6.82 -4.92 8.11
N SER A 155 -6.53 -4.79 9.40
CA SER A 155 -6.23 -3.50 10.04
C SER A 155 -4.93 -2.89 9.52
N ARG A 156 -3.89 -3.71 9.30
CA ARG A 156 -2.64 -3.24 8.66
C ARG A 156 -2.88 -2.68 7.26
N LEU A 157 -3.63 -3.40 6.42
CA LEU A 157 -3.97 -2.92 5.07
C LEU A 157 -4.74 -1.59 5.10
N ILE A 158 -5.74 -1.45 5.97
CA ILE A 158 -6.53 -0.23 6.10
C ILE A 158 -5.64 0.93 6.62
N LEU A 159 -4.79 0.66 7.60
CA LEU A 159 -3.87 1.66 8.15
C LEU A 159 -2.86 2.11 7.10
N SER A 160 -2.24 1.18 6.36
CA SER A 160 -1.25 1.49 5.32
C SER A 160 -1.86 2.40 4.24
N MET A 161 -3.06 2.10 3.75
CA MET A 161 -3.74 2.95 2.77
C MET A 161 -4.03 4.36 3.31
N SER A 162 -4.44 4.46 4.59
CA SER A 162 -4.77 5.75 5.20
C SER A 162 -3.52 6.56 5.55
N ALA A 163 -2.51 5.93 6.14
CA ALA A 163 -1.34 6.61 6.68
C ALA A 163 -0.30 6.94 5.60
N LEU A 164 -0.03 6.01 4.68
CA LEU A 164 1.00 6.20 3.64
C LEU A 164 0.47 7.00 2.46
N GLU A 165 -0.76 6.71 2.01
CA GLU A 165 -1.30 7.24 0.76
C GLU A 165 -2.43 8.24 0.95
N GLY A 166 -2.82 8.49 2.19
CA GLY A 166 -3.84 9.49 2.51
C GLY A 166 -5.26 9.16 2.03
N TYR A 167 -5.55 7.89 1.72
CA TYR A 167 -6.90 7.49 1.36
C TYR A 167 -7.87 7.72 2.52
N THR A 168 -9.02 8.28 2.20
CA THR A 168 -10.13 8.43 3.15
C THR A 168 -10.77 7.08 3.48
N GLY A 169 -11.47 6.99 4.60
CA GLY A 169 -12.19 5.77 4.97
C GLY A 169 -13.21 5.32 3.92
N ASP A 170 -13.82 6.24 3.20
CA ASP A 170 -14.79 5.94 2.13
C ASP A 170 -14.10 5.39 0.88
N GLU A 171 -12.95 5.95 0.48
CA GLU A 171 -12.14 5.44 -0.62
C GLU A 171 -11.59 4.04 -0.29
N ILE A 172 -11.07 3.84 0.92
CA ILE A 172 -10.60 2.52 1.37
C ILE A 172 -11.75 1.49 1.35
N ALA A 173 -12.94 1.91 1.77
CA ALA A 173 -14.12 1.04 1.72
C ALA A 173 -14.44 0.59 0.29
N GLN A 174 -14.41 1.52 -0.67
CA GLN A 174 -14.62 1.22 -2.09
C GLN A 174 -13.53 0.32 -2.67
N ILE A 175 -12.25 0.63 -2.38
CA ILE A 175 -11.09 -0.15 -2.83
C ILE A 175 -11.14 -1.57 -2.26
N CYS A 176 -11.41 -1.70 -0.97
CA CYS A 176 -11.41 -2.97 -0.26
C CYS A 176 -12.73 -3.75 -0.35
N GLY A 177 -13.79 -3.19 -0.93
CA GLY A 177 -15.11 -3.81 -0.96
C GLY A 177 -15.71 -3.99 0.45
N MET A 178 -15.54 -3.00 1.31
CA MET A 178 -16.00 -3.00 2.70
C MET A 178 -17.06 -1.94 2.95
N ASN A 179 -17.78 -2.06 4.07
CA ASN A 179 -18.70 -1.01 4.51
C ASN A 179 -17.89 0.20 5.03
N ALA A 180 -18.24 1.41 4.59
CA ALA A 180 -17.53 2.64 4.95
C ALA A 180 -17.59 2.94 6.46
N ALA A 181 -18.71 2.69 7.13
CA ALA A 181 -18.82 2.85 8.58
C ALA A 181 -17.87 1.89 9.33
N THR A 182 -17.75 0.65 8.84
CA THR A 182 -16.80 -0.34 9.39
C THR A 182 -15.36 0.12 9.24
N VAL A 183 -14.97 0.65 8.07
CA VAL A 183 -13.60 1.16 7.84
C VAL A 183 -13.31 2.35 8.74
N ARG A 184 -14.22 3.34 8.82
CA ARG A 184 -14.05 4.52 9.68
C ARG A 184 -13.91 4.14 11.16
N SER A 185 -14.80 3.25 11.65
CA SER A 185 -14.76 2.77 13.04
C SER A 185 -13.46 2.00 13.34
N ARG A 186 -12.99 1.18 12.38
CA ARG A 186 -11.73 0.43 12.52
C ARG A 186 -10.53 1.37 12.54
N LEU A 187 -10.45 2.35 11.63
CA LEU A 187 -9.40 3.37 11.62
C LEU A 187 -9.34 4.16 12.93
N SER A 188 -10.49 4.55 13.47
CA SER A 188 -10.54 5.26 14.75
C SER A 188 -9.96 4.43 15.89
N ARG A 189 -10.33 3.14 15.97
CA ARG A 189 -9.82 2.21 16.99
C ARG A 189 -8.33 1.93 16.84
N ILE A 190 -7.84 1.77 15.61
CA ILE A 190 -6.41 1.59 15.35
C ILE A 190 -5.61 2.80 15.82
N LYS A 191 -6.04 4.01 15.42
CA LYS A 191 -5.36 5.26 15.80
C LYS A 191 -5.34 5.46 17.32
N GLU A 192 -6.44 5.18 18.00
CA GLU A 192 -6.50 5.30 19.46
C GLU A 192 -5.59 4.29 20.15
N ARG A 193 -5.59 3.03 19.68
CA ARG A 193 -4.70 1.99 20.20
C ARG A 193 -3.22 2.38 20.05
N LEU A 194 -2.81 2.78 18.83
CA LEU A 194 -1.44 3.21 18.57
C LEU A 194 -1.06 4.43 19.42
N ARG A 195 -1.97 5.39 19.60
CA ARG A 195 -1.73 6.55 20.45
C ARG A 195 -1.49 6.15 21.90
N LEU A 196 -2.26 5.22 22.45
CA LEU A 196 -2.10 4.75 23.82
C LEU A 196 -0.78 3.98 24.00
N GLU A 197 -0.44 3.11 23.08
CA GLU A 197 0.80 2.32 23.11
C GLU A 197 2.05 3.24 23.04
N LEU A 198 2.04 4.28 22.20
CA LEU A 198 3.15 5.23 22.05
C LEU A 198 3.20 6.34 23.10
N SER A 199 2.11 6.58 23.85
CA SER A 199 2.06 7.61 24.90
C SER A 199 2.41 7.06 26.29
N GLY A 200 2.49 5.75 26.44
CA GLY A 200 2.78 5.05 27.71
C GLY A 200 4.27 4.84 27.99
N THR A 201 5.12 5.35 27.07
CA THR A 201 6.58 5.33 27.20
C THR A 201 7.08 6.73 27.51
#